data_40381c5a8a7d31d1a509d34a22cc633f
#
_entry.id   40381c5a8a7d31d1a509d34a22cc633f
#
_cell.length_a   1.000
_cell.length_b   1.000
_cell.length_c   1.000
_cell.angle_alpha   90.00
_cell.angle_beta   90.00
_cell.angle_gamma   90.00
#
_symmetry.space_group_name_H-M   'P 1'
#
loop_
_entity.id
_entity.type
_entity.pdbx_description
1 polymer ?
#
loop_
_entity_poly.entity_id
_entity_poly.type
_entity_poly.pdbx_seq_one_letter_code
_entity_poly.pdbx_strand_id
1 'polypeptide(L)'
;MQMGMSIANDADSFLGFEIKKKGLSVLFADTEIGERLMTERYDLLKKNFNWTGSERFNMISKQGSFKDIWNDLVLAITHFKPDVVIIDCLYNTSVEKEFSKGHKIASVIEHLTEIKTRHNITLYCVHHMNKGGHELGLQKDRMSGASALQNWVEHLILMTDTNDTNMRLLKIDKSRVIDYPKCYYGIEWDNEKLFLSNIGLVEN
;
A
#
# COMPACT_ATOMS: atom_id res chain seq x y z
N MET A 1 -4.22 -2.21 4.35
CA MET A 1 -4.40 -2.63 5.76
C MET A 1 -4.02 -4.09 6.00
N GLN A 2 -4.65 -5.11 5.37
CA GLN A 2 -4.39 -6.55 5.60
C GLN A 2 -2.88 -6.93 5.57
N MET A 3 -2.11 -6.45 4.59
CA MET A 3 -0.66 -6.68 4.52
C MET A 3 0.07 -6.19 5.78
N GLY A 4 -0.23 -4.98 6.24
CA GLY A 4 0.37 -4.43 7.44
C GLY A 4 0.04 -5.23 8.69
N MET A 5 -1.21 -5.69 8.80
CA MET A 5 -1.63 -6.58 9.88
C MET A 5 -0.89 -7.93 9.81
N SER A 6 -0.73 -8.52 8.62
CA SER A 6 0.05 -9.77 8.46
C SER A 6 1.50 -9.59 8.92
N ILE A 7 2.14 -8.46 8.56
CA ILE A 7 3.52 -8.14 8.99
C ILE A 7 3.60 -8.00 10.52
N ALA A 8 2.73 -7.19 11.11
CA ALA A 8 2.74 -6.92 12.55
C ALA A 8 2.35 -8.15 13.40
N ASN A 9 1.61 -9.08 12.85
CA ASN A 9 1.18 -10.32 13.50
C ASN A 9 2.16 -11.50 13.29
N ASP A 10 3.34 -11.24 12.70
CA ASP A 10 4.33 -12.27 12.39
C ASP A 10 3.78 -13.44 11.54
N ALA A 11 2.83 -13.16 10.66
CA ALA A 11 2.33 -14.16 9.74
C ALA A 11 3.46 -14.70 8.85
N ASP A 12 3.39 -15.98 8.47
CA ASP A 12 4.42 -16.57 7.61
C ASP A 12 4.39 -16.04 6.19
N SER A 13 3.23 -15.61 5.72
CA SER A 13 3.07 -15.05 4.38
C SER A 13 1.92 -14.05 4.31
N PHE A 14 1.95 -13.23 3.26
CA PHE A 14 0.84 -12.42 2.79
C PHE A 14 0.61 -12.70 1.30
N LEU A 15 -0.59 -13.12 0.92
CA LEU A 15 -0.94 -13.52 -0.44
C LEU A 15 0.04 -14.56 -1.06
N GLY A 16 0.54 -15.50 -0.24
CA GLY A 16 1.50 -16.51 -0.67
C GLY A 16 2.96 -16.04 -0.77
N PHE A 17 3.22 -14.75 -0.55
CA PHE A 17 4.57 -14.21 -0.47
C PHE A 17 5.09 -14.28 0.96
N GLU A 18 6.23 -14.93 1.14
CA GLU A 18 6.85 -15.15 2.45
C GLU A 18 7.19 -13.83 3.16
N ILE A 19 6.87 -13.75 4.45
CA ILE A 19 7.30 -12.67 5.36
C ILE A 19 8.49 -13.16 6.17
N LYS A 20 9.70 -12.92 5.66
CA LYS A 20 10.95 -13.43 6.23
C LYS A 20 11.32 -12.78 7.56
N LYS A 21 11.12 -11.48 7.69
CA LYS A 21 11.50 -10.74 8.90
C LYS A 21 10.30 -10.65 9.84
N LYS A 22 10.51 -11.09 11.06
CA LYS A 22 9.51 -11.05 12.14
C LYS A 22 9.80 -9.91 13.13
N GLY A 23 8.85 -9.64 14.01
CA GLY A 23 9.00 -8.61 15.04
C GLY A 23 8.89 -7.18 14.52
N LEU A 24 8.40 -6.97 13.29
CA LEU A 24 8.29 -5.64 12.69
C LEU A 24 7.07 -4.88 13.22
N SER A 25 7.28 -3.60 13.51
CA SER A 25 6.21 -2.64 13.82
C SER A 25 5.74 -1.92 12.55
N VAL A 26 4.43 -1.70 12.46
CA VAL A 26 3.77 -1.12 11.29
C VAL A 26 2.96 0.09 11.69
N LEU A 27 3.10 1.18 10.94
CA LEU A 27 2.20 2.32 10.96
C LEU A 27 1.39 2.34 9.66
N PHE A 28 0.07 2.24 9.77
CA PHE A 28 -0.85 2.41 8.66
C PHE A 28 -1.44 3.82 8.69
N ALA A 29 -1.16 4.60 7.65
CA ALA A 29 -1.64 5.97 7.50
C ALA A 29 -2.73 6.01 6.43
N ASP A 30 -3.98 6.21 6.87
CA ASP A 30 -5.13 6.45 5.99
C ASP A 30 -5.25 7.94 5.69
N THR A 31 -5.35 8.26 4.40
CA THR A 31 -5.55 9.64 3.93
C THR A 31 -6.84 9.79 3.11
N GLU A 32 -7.65 8.74 3.02
CA GLU A 32 -8.78 8.66 2.08
C GLU A 32 -10.13 8.42 2.75
N ILE A 33 -10.27 7.33 3.51
CA ILE A 33 -11.58 6.84 3.95
C ILE A 33 -12.05 7.40 5.30
N GLY A 34 -11.14 7.89 6.13
CA GLY A 34 -11.44 8.47 7.43
C GLY A 34 -11.53 7.45 8.57
N GLU A 35 -11.39 7.97 9.79
CA GLU A 35 -11.20 7.19 11.02
C GLU A 35 -12.31 6.15 11.27
N ARG A 36 -13.57 6.52 11.09
CA ARG A 36 -14.69 5.60 11.34
C ARG A 36 -14.66 4.37 10.46
N LEU A 37 -14.56 4.57 9.14
CA LEU A 37 -14.52 3.45 8.18
C LEU A 37 -13.21 2.65 8.29
N MET A 38 -12.12 3.31 8.64
CA MET A 38 -10.84 2.63 8.89
C MET A 38 -10.96 1.69 10.10
N THR A 39 -11.59 2.14 11.19
CA THR A 39 -11.80 1.33 12.40
C THR A 39 -12.73 0.15 12.12
N GLU A 40 -13.84 0.37 11.43
CA GLU A 40 -14.76 -0.70 11.01
C GLU A 40 -14.05 -1.77 10.19
N ARG A 41 -13.21 -1.35 9.22
CA ARG A 41 -12.40 -2.26 8.39
C ARG A 41 -11.36 -3.02 9.22
N TYR A 42 -10.71 -2.37 10.15
CA TYR A 42 -9.76 -3.00 11.05
C TYR A 42 -10.41 -4.07 11.92
N ASP A 43 -11.59 -3.78 12.48
CA ASP A 43 -12.32 -4.73 13.32
C ASP A 43 -12.81 -5.94 12.55
N LEU A 44 -13.23 -5.77 11.29
CA LEU A 44 -13.59 -6.87 10.41
C LEU A 44 -12.36 -7.75 10.10
N LEU A 45 -11.24 -7.14 9.75
CA LEU A 45 -10.01 -7.87 9.48
C LEU A 45 -9.52 -8.64 10.71
N LYS A 46 -9.58 -8.05 11.92
CA LYS A 46 -9.20 -8.75 13.17
C LYS A 46 -9.94 -10.05 13.38
N LYS A 47 -11.22 -10.12 13.01
CA LYS A 47 -12.03 -11.34 13.13
C LYS A 47 -11.55 -12.45 12.20
N ASN A 48 -10.89 -12.11 11.09
CA ASN A 48 -10.42 -13.04 10.07
C ASN A 48 -8.95 -13.43 10.24
N PHE A 49 -8.22 -12.70 11.09
CA PHE A 49 -6.88 -13.07 11.51
C PHE A 49 -6.93 -13.83 12.84
N ASN A 50 -5.98 -14.74 13.04
CA ASN A 50 -5.65 -15.17 14.39
C ASN A 50 -4.86 -14.04 15.08
N TRP A 51 -5.56 -12.91 15.32
CA TRP A 51 -4.95 -11.66 15.74
C TRP A 51 -4.68 -11.68 17.23
N THR A 52 -3.42 -11.56 17.60
CA THR A 52 -2.97 -11.60 18.99
C THR A 52 -2.96 -10.20 19.65
N GLY A 53 -3.59 -9.21 19.03
CA GLY A 53 -3.68 -7.86 19.58
C GLY A 53 -2.34 -7.13 19.58
N SER A 54 -1.63 -7.24 18.50
CA SER A 54 -0.28 -6.73 18.36
C SER A 54 -0.17 -5.23 18.63
N GLU A 55 0.56 -4.84 19.67
CA GLU A 55 0.98 -3.46 19.94
C GLU A 55 1.86 -2.88 18.82
N ARG A 56 2.27 -3.72 17.88
CA ARG A 56 3.11 -3.37 16.75
C ARG A 56 2.35 -2.86 15.53
N PHE A 57 1.01 -2.83 15.56
CA PHE A 57 0.19 -2.26 14.47
C PHE A 57 -0.51 -1.00 14.94
N ASN A 58 -0.04 0.14 14.46
CA ASN A 58 -0.60 1.45 14.76
C ASN A 58 -1.28 2.03 13.53
N MET A 59 -2.32 2.84 13.75
CA MET A 59 -3.09 3.48 12.69
C MET A 59 -3.24 4.96 12.97
N ILE A 60 -3.16 5.76 11.92
CA ILE A 60 -3.60 7.16 11.91
C ILE A 60 -4.55 7.37 10.73
N SER A 61 -5.54 8.22 10.90
CA SER A 61 -6.38 8.70 9.82
C SER A 61 -6.32 10.21 9.79
N LYS A 62 -5.94 10.75 8.64
CA LYS A 62 -5.87 12.19 8.45
C LYS A 62 -6.35 12.58 7.07
N GLN A 63 -7.41 13.35 7.06
CA GLN A 63 -7.90 14.06 5.89
C GLN A 63 -7.61 15.55 6.06
N GLY A 64 -7.31 16.23 4.97
CA GLY A 64 -7.06 17.68 5.05
C GLY A 64 -6.02 18.18 4.07
N SER A 65 -5.30 19.23 4.46
CA SER A 65 -4.27 19.80 3.60
C SER A 65 -3.02 18.90 3.58
N PHE A 66 -2.27 18.97 2.51
CA PHE A 66 -0.97 18.31 2.39
C PHE A 66 -0.07 18.54 3.62
N LYS A 67 0.03 19.80 4.05
CA LYS A 67 0.89 20.17 5.19
C LYS A 67 0.44 19.47 6.48
N ASP A 68 -0.85 19.38 6.72
CA ASP A 68 -1.39 18.75 7.93
C ASP A 68 -1.16 17.25 7.91
N ILE A 69 -1.39 16.60 6.76
CA ILE A 69 -1.14 15.17 6.57
C ILE A 69 0.34 14.84 6.83
N TRP A 70 1.26 15.62 6.26
CA TRP A 70 2.70 15.39 6.44
C TRP A 70 3.17 15.63 7.87
N ASN A 71 2.70 16.68 8.53
CA ASN A 71 3.04 16.94 9.92
C ASN A 71 2.59 15.80 10.82
N ASP A 72 1.35 15.34 10.68
CA ASP A 72 0.81 14.26 11.50
C ASP A 72 1.52 12.93 11.20
N LEU A 73 1.86 12.65 9.94
CA LEU A 73 2.63 11.47 9.56
C LEU A 73 4.02 11.46 10.21
N VAL A 74 4.75 12.59 10.16
CA VAL A 74 6.07 12.72 10.77
C VAL A 74 6.00 12.60 12.29
N LEU A 75 4.99 13.20 12.93
CA LEU A 75 4.75 13.07 14.36
C LEU A 75 4.47 11.62 14.76
N ALA A 76 3.61 10.92 14.00
CA ALA A 76 3.29 9.52 14.25
C ALA A 76 4.52 8.61 14.07
N ILE A 77 5.30 8.81 13.00
CA ILE A 77 6.55 8.05 12.78
C ILE A 77 7.54 8.28 13.94
N THR A 78 7.67 9.52 14.38
CA THR A 78 8.57 9.86 15.49
C THR A 78 8.12 9.22 16.81
N HIS A 79 6.79 9.18 17.04
CA HIS A 79 6.21 8.64 18.26
C HIS A 79 6.24 7.10 18.27
N PHE A 80 5.74 6.45 17.23
CA PHE A 80 5.61 4.99 17.16
C PHE A 80 6.90 4.27 16.74
N LYS A 81 7.81 4.97 16.07
CA LYS A 81 9.09 4.42 15.54
C LYS A 81 8.89 3.12 14.76
N PRO A 82 8.01 3.11 13.74
CA PRO A 82 7.69 1.91 13.00
C PRO A 82 8.87 1.45 12.14
N ASP A 83 8.95 0.14 11.86
CA ASP A 83 9.85 -0.41 10.82
C ASP A 83 9.26 -0.24 9.42
N VAL A 84 7.93 -0.28 9.33
CA VAL A 84 7.18 -0.21 8.07
C VAL A 84 6.10 0.85 8.18
N VAL A 85 6.01 1.71 7.19
CA VAL A 85 4.93 2.69 7.03
C VAL A 85 4.15 2.40 5.75
N ILE A 86 2.84 2.30 5.85
CA ILE A 86 1.93 2.11 4.72
C ILE A 86 1.09 3.37 4.58
N ILE A 87 1.15 4.05 3.44
CA ILE A 87 0.38 5.25 3.13
C ILE A 87 -0.72 4.87 2.12
N ASP A 88 -1.98 5.02 2.52
CA ASP A 88 -3.16 4.69 1.72
C ASP A 88 -4.12 5.90 1.68
N CYS A 89 -4.11 6.74 0.63
CA CYS A 89 -3.30 6.60 -0.59
C CYS A 89 -2.37 7.81 -0.78
N LEU A 90 -1.35 7.62 -1.61
CA LEU A 90 -0.36 8.67 -1.90
C LEU A 90 -0.97 9.89 -2.61
N TYR A 91 -2.04 9.71 -3.37
CA TYR A 91 -2.69 10.79 -4.13
C TYR A 91 -3.13 11.96 -3.24
N ASN A 92 -3.64 11.69 -2.05
CA ASN A 92 -4.13 12.71 -1.12
C ASN A 92 -3.00 13.44 -0.37
N THR A 93 -1.77 12.96 -0.48
CA THR A 93 -0.60 13.59 0.16
C THR A 93 0.06 14.67 -0.69
N SER A 94 -0.52 15.08 -1.82
CA SER A 94 0.03 16.14 -2.66
C SER A 94 -0.68 17.47 -2.45
N VAL A 95 0.08 18.58 -2.57
CA VAL A 95 -0.42 19.96 -2.44
C VAL A 95 -1.50 20.29 -3.48
N GLU A 96 -1.45 19.63 -4.62
CA GLU A 96 -2.38 19.85 -5.72
C GLU A 96 -2.81 18.49 -6.30
N LYS A 97 -4.11 18.36 -6.54
CA LYS A 97 -4.74 17.14 -7.09
C LYS A 97 -4.30 16.76 -8.52
N GLU A 98 -3.30 17.45 -9.07
CA GLU A 98 -2.78 17.20 -10.40
C GLU A 98 -1.39 16.56 -10.37
N PHE A 99 -1.32 15.25 -10.08
CA PHE A 99 -0.09 14.45 -10.24
C PHE A 99 0.44 14.43 -11.69
N SER A 100 -0.34 14.91 -12.65
CA SER A 100 0.03 14.91 -14.07
C SER A 100 1.19 15.84 -14.42
N LYS A 101 1.51 16.82 -13.56
CA LYS A 101 2.63 17.74 -13.78
C LYS A 101 3.87 17.25 -13.03
N GLY A 102 4.87 16.78 -13.76
CA GLY A 102 6.05 16.08 -13.24
C GLY A 102 6.83 16.75 -12.09
N HIS A 103 6.80 18.09 -11.99
CA HIS A 103 7.47 18.81 -10.89
C HIS A 103 6.76 18.64 -9.53
N LYS A 104 5.48 18.31 -9.51
CA LYS A 104 4.69 18.15 -8.28
C LYS A 104 4.95 16.80 -7.60
N ILE A 105 5.07 15.76 -8.39
CA ILE A 105 5.43 14.43 -7.86
C ILE A 105 6.87 14.42 -7.34
N ALA A 106 7.77 15.22 -7.90
CA ALA A 106 9.14 15.33 -7.41
C ALA A 106 9.21 15.80 -5.95
N SER A 107 8.41 16.80 -5.57
CA SER A 107 8.35 17.26 -4.18
C SER A 107 7.84 16.17 -3.22
N VAL A 108 6.82 15.41 -3.62
CA VAL A 108 6.32 14.29 -2.80
C VAL A 108 7.40 13.22 -2.65
N ILE A 109 8.09 12.86 -3.72
CA ILE A 109 9.19 11.89 -3.72
C ILE A 109 10.32 12.35 -2.80
N GLU A 110 10.66 13.63 -2.82
CA GLU A 110 11.69 14.22 -1.95
C GLU A 110 11.33 14.07 -0.47
N HIS A 111 10.11 14.42 -0.07
CA HIS A 111 9.62 14.23 1.30
C HIS A 111 9.59 12.76 1.72
N LEU A 112 9.12 11.86 0.84
CA LEU A 112 9.13 10.41 1.12
C LEU A 112 10.55 9.88 1.30
N THR A 113 11.48 10.34 0.47
CA THR A 113 12.90 9.95 0.55
C THR A 113 13.54 10.44 1.84
N GLU A 114 13.25 11.69 2.22
CA GLU A 114 13.72 12.26 3.49
C GLU A 114 13.23 11.45 4.70
N ILE A 115 11.92 11.18 4.78
CA ILE A 115 11.32 10.41 5.86
C ILE A 115 11.91 8.99 5.90
N LYS A 116 11.96 8.30 4.76
CA LYS A 116 12.53 6.95 4.64
C LYS A 116 13.95 6.89 5.19
N THR A 117 14.79 7.86 4.79
CA THR A 117 16.21 7.90 5.15
C THR A 117 16.41 8.30 6.61
N ARG A 118 15.71 9.35 7.06
CA ARG A 118 15.84 9.88 8.43
C ARG A 118 15.43 8.87 9.50
N HIS A 119 14.35 8.13 9.23
CA HIS A 119 13.79 7.18 10.20
C HIS A 119 14.18 5.71 9.93
N ASN A 120 14.93 5.45 8.86
CA ASN A 120 15.36 4.11 8.44
C ASN A 120 14.18 3.12 8.33
N ILE A 121 13.11 3.54 7.65
CA ILE A 121 11.86 2.79 7.51
C ILE A 121 11.67 2.23 6.10
N THR A 122 10.85 1.20 5.99
CA THR A 122 10.32 0.73 4.70
C THR A 122 9.00 1.43 4.42
N LEU A 123 8.86 2.02 3.23
CA LEU A 123 7.63 2.70 2.80
C LEU A 123 6.87 1.84 1.79
N TYR A 124 5.58 1.63 2.05
CA TYR A 124 4.60 1.16 1.07
C TYR A 124 3.61 2.28 0.76
N CYS A 125 3.55 2.66 -0.52
CA CYS A 125 2.64 3.71 -0.96
C CYS A 125 1.58 3.10 -1.88
N VAL A 126 0.33 3.18 -1.48
CA VAL A 126 -0.81 2.86 -2.37
C VAL A 126 -1.03 4.06 -3.29
N HIS A 127 -1.17 3.80 -4.57
CA HIS A 127 -1.40 4.85 -5.57
C HIS A 127 -2.40 4.39 -6.62
N HIS A 128 -3.34 5.26 -6.96
CA HIS A 128 -4.35 4.95 -7.97
C HIS A 128 -3.77 5.03 -9.39
N MET A 129 -4.25 4.14 -10.23
CA MET A 129 -3.99 4.20 -11.67
C MET A 129 -4.94 5.19 -12.35
N ASN A 130 -4.53 5.76 -13.47
CA ASN A 130 -5.41 6.59 -14.29
C ASN A 130 -6.65 5.80 -14.74
N LYS A 131 -7.79 6.51 -14.83
CA LYS A 131 -9.05 5.93 -15.29
C LYS A 131 -8.87 5.29 -16.66
N GLY A 132 -9.21 4.05 -16.75
CA GLY A 132 -9.21 3.22 -17.94
C GLY A 132 -9.60 1.83 -17.50
N GLY A 133 -10.50 1.14 -18.21
CA GLY A 133 -11.01 -0.17 -17.81
C GLY A 133 -9.89 -1.20 -17.60
N HIS A 134 -10.21 -2.28 -16.90
CA HIS A 134 -9.36 -3.46 -16.75
C HIS A 134 -8.92 -4.04 -18.11
N GLU A 135 -9.68 -3.77 -19.17
CA GLU A 135 -9.38 -4.14 -20.56
C GLU A 135 -8.00 -3.68 -21.05
N LEU A 136 -7.46 -2.60 -20.48
CA LEU A 136 -6.11 -2.10 -20.81
C LEU A 136 -4.98 -2.82 -20.07
N GLY A 137 -5.32 -3.77 -19.20
CA GLY A 137 -4.37 -4.60 -18.47
C GLY A 137 -3.54 -3.85 -17.42
N LEU A 138 -2.65 -4.59 -16.77
CA LEU A 138 -1.73 -4.10 -15.74
C LEU A 138 -0.47 -3.48 -16.39
N GLN A 139 -0.58 -2.22 -16.79
CA GLN A 139 0.54 -1.46 -17.38
C GLN A 139 0.97 -0.34 -16.45
N LYS A 140 2.27 -0.31 -16.12
CA LYS A 140 2.87 0.71 -15.24
C LYS A 140 2.68 2.14 -15.75
N ASP A 141 2.60 2.33 -17.07
CA ASP A 141 2.47 3.66 -17.71
C ASP A 141 1.10 4.31 -17.44
N ARG A 142 0.15 3.56 -16.90
CA ARG A 142 -1.15 4.05 -16.46
C ARG A 142 -1.13 4.70 -15.07
N MET A 143 -0.03 4.61 -14.36
CA MET A 143 0.12 5.26 -13.05
C MET A 143 0.25 6.77 -13.22
N SER A 144 -0.57 7.56 -12.51
CA SER A 144 -0.48 9.02 -12.55
C SER A 144 0.90 9.48 -12.05
N GLY A 145 1.60 10.36 -12.80
CA GLY A 145 3.00 10.71 -12.51
C GLY A 145 4.01 9.57 -12.78
N ALA A 146 3.66 8.64 -13.65
CA ALA A 146 4.24 7.31 -13.82
C ALA A 146 5.76 7.27 -13.84
N SER A 147 6.42 8.06 -14.68
CA SER A 147 7.86 7.93 -14.89
C SER A 147 8.68 8.25 -13.63
N ALA A 148 8.34 9.30 -12.89
CA ALA A 148 9.08 9.69 -11.70
C ALA A 148 8.90 8.65 -10.56
N LEU A 149 7.66 8.22 -10.30
CA LEU A 149 7.37 7.19 -9.30
C LEU A 149 7.99 5.86 -9.67
N GLN A 150 7.86 5.42 -10.94
CA GLN A 150 8.46 4.18 -11.41
C GLN A 150 9.98 4.16 -11.26
N ASN A 151 10.63 5.30 -11.49
CA ASN A 151 12.08 5.41 -11.33
C ASN A 151 12.49 5.39 -9.86
N TRP A 152 11.68 5.98 -8.99
CA TRP A 152 11.97 6.07 -7.57
C TRP A 152 11.77 4.76 -6.81
N VAL A 153 10.65 4.06 -7.04
CA VAL A 153 10.32 2.83 -6.29
C VAL A 153 11.31 1.69 -6.55
N GLU A 154 11.60 0.93 -5.51
CA GLU A 154 12.43 -0.27 -5.58
C GLU A 154 11.61 -1.49 -6.02
N HIS A 155 10.35 -1.55 -5.62
CA HIS A 155 9.39 -2.58 -6.00
C HIS A 155 8.10 -1.93 -6.47
N LEU A 156 7.49 -2.48 -7.52
CA LEU A 156 6.21 -2.06 -8.04
C LEU A 156 5.29 -3.27 -8.17
N ILE A 157 4.19 -3.21 -7.45
CA ILE A 157 3.11 -4.20 -7.50
C ILE A 157 1.90 -3.52 -8.12
N LEU A 158 1.36 -4.09 -9.17
CA LEU A 158 0.17 -3.64 -9.85
C LEU A 158 -1.00 -4.55 -9.51
N MET A 159 -2.17 -3.96 -9.26
CA MET A 159 -3.42 -4.70 -9.05
C MET A 159 -4.53 -4.07 -9.88
N THR A 160 -5.40 -4.88 -10.45
CA THR A 160 -6.58 -4.43 -11.19
C THR A 160 -7.78 -5.33 -10.91
N ASP A 161 -8.96 -4.76 -11.11
CA ASP A 161 -10.22 -5.51 -11.15
C ASP A 161 -10.26 -6.41 -12.38
N THR A 162 -11.18 -7.36 -12.37
CA THR A 162 -11.54 -8.21 -13.52
C THR A 162 -13.03 -8.06 -13.82
N ASN A 163 -13.52 -8.80 -14.80
CA ASN A 163 -14.98 -8.91 -15.05
C ASN A 163 -15.72 -9.63 -13.92
N ASP A 164 -15.02 -10.44 -13.14
CA ASP A 164 -15.54 -11.04 -11.91
C ASP A 164 -15.36 -10.06 -10.76
N THR A 165 -16.45 -9.66 -10.12
CA THR A 165 -16.46 -8.68 -9.03
C THR A 165 -15.66 -9.12 -7.81
N ASN A 166 -15.49 -10.42 -7.63
CA ASN A 166 -14.74 -10.99 -6.50
C ASN A 166 -13.30 -11.32 -6.85
N MET A 167 -12.88 -11.08 -8.09
CA MET A 167 -11.53 -11.42 -8.53
C MET A 167 -10.72 -10.17 -8.87
N ARG A 168 -9.45 -10.20 -8.52
CA ARG A 168 -8.44 -9.20 -8.87
C ARG A 168 -7.26 -9.91 -9.52
N LEU A 169 -6.52 -9.19 -10.34
CA LEU A 169 -5.22 -9.65 -10.84
C LEU A 169 -4.12 -8.82 -10.20
N LEU A 170 -3.08 -9.49 -9.72
CA LEU A 170 -1.88 -8.89 -9.17
C LEU A 170 -0.67 -9.29 -10.01
N LYS A 171 0.22 -8.33 -10.25
CA LYS A 171 1.50 -8.54 -10.96
C LYS A 171 2.61 -7.79 -10.23
N ILE A 172 3.77 -8.45 -10.08
CA ILE A 172 4.99 -7.78 -9.69
C ILE A 172 5.66 -7.28 -10.97
N ASP A 173 5.60 -5.96 -11.20
CA ASP A 173 6.11 -5.36 -12.45
C ASP A 173 7.57 -4.95 -12.35
N LYS A 174 8.03 -4.57 -11.15
CA LYS A 174 9.41 -4.17 -10.90
C LYS A 174 9.89 -4.70 -9.56
N SER A 175 11.11 -5.19 -9.54
CA SER A 175 11.91 -5.43 -8.34
C SER A 175 13.37 -5.14 -8.64
N ARG A 176 14.07 -4.43 -7.75
CA ARG A 176 15.50 -4.16 -7.87
C ARG A 176 16.37 -5.23 -7.20
N VAL A 177 15.75 -6.08 -6.38
CA VAL A 177 16.49 -7.02 -5.52
C VAL A 177 16.39 -8.46 -6.00
N ILE A 178 15.24 -8.86 -6.51
CA ILE A 178 14.96 -10.24 -6.92
C ILE A 178 14.21 -10.23 -8.24
N ASP A 179 14.59 -11.10 -9.15
CA ASP A 179 13.81 -11.35 -10.36
C ASP A 179 12.55 -12.16 -10.00
N TYR A 180 11.39 -11.56 -10.22
CA TYR A 180 10.11 -12.22 -10.09
C TYR A 180 9.61 -12.72 -11.46
N PRO A 181 8.93 -13.86 -11.50
CA PRO A 181 8.26 -14.30 -12.72
C PRO A 181 7.28 -13.23 -13.20
N LYS A 182 7.29 -12.94 -14.50
CA LYS A 182 6.32 -12.02 -15.12
C LYS A 182 4.98 -12.75 -15.34
N CYS A 183 4.33 -13.10 -14.26
CA CYS A 183 3.05 -13.81 -14.25
C CYS A 183 2.00 -12.99 -13.50
N TYR A 184 0.76 -13.38 -13.67
CA TYR A 184 -0.36 -12.84 -12.92
C TYR A 184 -0.76 -13.79 -11.80
N TYR A 185 -1.05 -13.21 -10.64
CA TYR A 185 -1.62 -13.92 -9.50
C TYR A 185 -3.11 -13.57 -9.43
N GLY A 186 -3.95 -14.56 -9.35
CA GLY A 186 -5.37 -14.40 -9.04
C GLY A 186 -5.53 -14.09 -7.56
N ILE A 187 -6.26 -13.03 -7.27
CA ILE A 187 -6.56 -12.61 -5.90
C ILE A 187 -8.07 -12.59 -5.74
N GLU A 188 -8.59 -13.42 -4.87
CA GLU A 188 -9.99 -13.41 -4.49
C GLU A 188 -10.26 -12.32 -3.46
N TRP A 189 -11.35 -11.59 -3.64
CA TRP A 189 -11.85 -10.58 -2.72
C TRP A 189 -13.13 -11.05 -2.04
N ASP A 190 -13.08 -11.25 -0.75
CA ASP A 190 -14.24 -11.53 0.08
C ASP A 190 -14.83 -10.20 0.60
N ASN A 191 -15.97 -9.80 0.05
CA ASN A 191 -16.63 -8.53 0.40
C ASN A 191 -17.18 -8.51 1.83
N GLU A 192 -17.56 -9.67 2.39
CA GLU A 192 -18.10 -9.75 3.75
C GLU A 192 -16.99 -9.63 4.79
N LYS A 193 -15.84 -10.22 4.51
CA LYS A 193 -14.68 -10.22 5.41
C LYS A 193 -13.71 -9.08 5.13
N LEU A 194 -13.87 -8.37 4.01
CA LEU A 194 -12.89 -7.40 3.46
C LEU A 194 -11.49 -8.00 3.37
N PHE A 195 -11.41 -9.24 2.88
CA PHE A 195 -10.20 -10.06 2.91
C PHE A 195 -9.75 -10.47 1.52
N LEU A 196 -8.45 -10.41 1.28
CA LEU A 196 -7.80 -10.84 0.05
C LEU A 196 -7.15 -12.20 0.26
N SER A 197 -7.37 -13.13 -0.67
CA SER A 197 -6.75 -14.46 -0.71
C SER A 197 -6.11 -14.71 -2.06
N ASN A 198 -4.93 -15.31 -2.07
CA ASN A 198 -4.27 -15.72 -3.32
C ASN A 198 -4.85 -17.07 -3.77
N ILE A 199 -5.33 -17.13 -4.99
CA ILE A 199 -5.87 -18.35 -5.62
C ILE A 199 -4.91 -19.00 -6.62
N GLY A 200 -3.67 -18.49 -6.69
CA GLY A 200 -2.61 -19.06 -7.53
C GLY A 200 -2.28 -18.23 -8.78
N LEU A 201 -1.48 -18.84 -9.64
CA LEU A 201 -1.10 -18.26 -10.92
C LEU A 201 -2.27 -18.34 -11.90
N VAL A 202 -2.45 -17.26 -12.66
CA VAL A 202 -3.44 -17.18 -13.73
C VAL A 202 -2.68 -17.14 -15.05
N GLU A 203 -3.06 -18.01 -15.98
CA GLU A 203 -2.55 -17.99 -17.36
C GLU A 203 -3.02 -16.71 -18.06
N ASN A 204 -2.17 -16.16 -18.93
CA ASN A 204 -2.46 -14.98 -19.76
C ASN A 204 -3.49 -15.28 -20.84
#